data_7567420dd5a4b468c0ca7530e075a106
#
_entry.id   7567420dd5a4b468c0ca7530e075a106
#
_cell.length_a   1.000
_cell.length_b   1.000
_cell.length_c   1.000
_cell.angle_alpha   90.00
_cell.angle_beta   90.00
_cell.angle_gamma   90.00
#
_symmetry.space_group_name_H-M   'P 1'
#
loop_
_entity.id
_entity.type
_entity.pdbx_description
1 polymer ?
#
loop_
_entity_poly.entity_id
_entity_poly.type
_entity_poly.pdbx_seq_one_letter_code
_entity_poly.pdbx_strand_id
1 'polypeptide(L)'
;MKKLVFVITLLSITSLAFGQQVVTKYKDKYEGDETFTKVSVSSKMFSLFSEMEGSEEDEQLFYDITSKLKGMKVVASEKVSNPKALYDGAISDVNKAGFEELMTVKDAEENVKISIREKGGVIEELIMVAGGKEKFAMVSIYGEIDLKQISKLASLMRVNQLKYLENLDEAID
;
A
#
# COMPACT_ATOMS: atom_id res chain seq x y z
N MET A 1 -23.71 -35.95 6.39
CA MET A 1 -22.28 -35.72 6.18
C MET A 1 -21.99 -34.80 4.95
N LYS A 2 -22.58 -35.04 3.77
CA LYS A 2 -22.36 -34.19 2.58
C LYS A 2 -22.76 -32.70 2.75
N LYS A 3 -23.84 -32.41 3.50
CA LYS A 3 -24.30 -31.02 3.75
C LYS A 3 -23.37 -30.25 4.71
N LEU A 4 -22.72 -30.95 5.65
CA LEU A 4 -21.78 -30.35 6.57
C LEU A 4 -20.46 -29.92 5.88
N VAL A 5 -19.98 -30.74 4.95
CA VAL A 5 -18.79 -30.45 4.12
C VAL A 5 -19.02 -29.22 3.25
N PHE A 6 -20.26 -29.06 2.69
CA PHE A 6 -20.58 -27.91 1.86
C PHE A 6 -20.62 -26.59 2.63
N VAL A 7 -21.07 -26.61 3.89
CA VAL A 7 -21.08 -25.41 4.77
C VAL A 7 -19.66 -25.02 5.16
N ILE A 8 -18.77 -25.97 5.43
CA ILE A 8 -17.36 -25.69 5.78
C ILE A 8 -16.61 -25.13 4.56
N THR A 9 -16.89 -25.60 3.34
CA THR A 9 -16.26 -25.08 2.12
C THR A 9 -16.72 -23.66 1.79
N LEU A 10 -17.96 -23.28 2.13
CA LEU A 10 -18.49 -21.94 1.91
C LEU A 10 -17.93 -20.90 2.90
N LEU A 11 -17.55 -21.34 4.12
CA LEU A 11 -16.94 -20.44 5.12
C LEU A 11 -15.48 -20.06 4.81
N SER A 12 -14.80 -20.80 3.92
CA SER A 12 -13.38 -20.60 3.61
C SER A 12 -13.11 -19.50 2.57
N ILE A 13 -14.14 -18.91 1.95
CA ILE A 13 -13.99 -17.99 0.81
C ILE A 13 -14.01 -16.53 1.22
N THR A 14 -14.31 -16.20 2.50
CA THR A 14 -14.57 -14.81 2.92
C THR A 14 -13.35 -14.01 3.40
N SER A 15 -12.13 -14.55 3.35
CA SER A 15 -10.96 -13.91 3.98
C SER A 15 -10.07 -13.06 3.03
N LEU A 16 -10.46 -12.82 1.77
CA LEU A 16 -9.59 -12.17 0.78
C LEU A 16 -9.80 -10.66 0.56
N ALA A 17 -10.69 -10.00 1.32
CA ALA A 17 -11.12 -8.65 0.99
C ALA A 17 -10.79 -7.54 2.01
N PHE A 18 -10.21 -7.85 3.17
CA PHE A 18 -10.17 -6.89 4.28
C PHE A 18 -9.15 -5.75 4.15
N GLY A 19 -8.03 -5.94 3.46
CA GLY A 19 -6.98 -4.92 3.42
C GLY A 19 -7.25 -3.77 2.46
N GLN A 20 -7.69 -4.07 1.24
CA GLN A 20 -8.09 -3.03 0.28
C GLN A 20 -9.23 -2.13 0.80
N GLN A 21 -9.95 -2.57 1.84
CA GLN A 21 -11.04 -1.83 2.45
C GLN A 21 -10.54 -0.63 3.25
N VAL A 22 -9.34 -0.67 3.86
CA VAL A 22 -8.86 0.45 4.69
C VAL A 22 -8.66 1.70 3.84
N VAL A 23 -7.82 1.62 2.79
CA VAL A 23 -7.57 2.80 1.91
C VAL A 23 -8.84 3.18 1.14
N THR A 24 -9.65 2.21 0.72
CA THR A 24 -10.93 2.47 0.05
C THR A 24 -11.88 3.25 0.97
N LYS A 25 -11.97 2.90 2.25
CA LYS A 25 -12.75 3.65 3.25
C LYS A 25 -12.34 5.13 3.30
N TYR A 26 -11.05 5.42 3.28
CA TYR A 26 -10.54 6.81 3.28
C TYR A 26 -10.82 7.50 1.94
N LYS A 27 -10.63 6.80 0.82
CA LYS A 27 -10.97 7.30 -0.50
C LYS A 27 -12.44 7.72 -0.58
N ASP A 28 -13.35 6.84 -0.16
CA ASP A 28 -14.80 7.08 -0.20
C ASP A 28 -15.23 8.19 0.79
N LYS A 29 -14.61 8.20 1.98
CA LYS A 29 -14.86 9.25 2.99
C LYS A 29 -14.56 10.66 2.45
N TYR A 30 -13.53 10.80 1.63
CA TYR A 30 -13.09 12.07 1.07
C TYR A 30 -13.44 12.24 -0.43
N GLU A 31 -14.42 11.47 -0.96
CA GLU A 31 -14.79 11.48 -2.39
C GLU A 31 -15.09 12.89 -2.90
N GLY A 32 -15.87 13.66 -2.16
CA GLY A 32 -16.28 15.04 -2.51
C GLY A 32 -15.34 16.14 -2.01
N ASP A 33 -14.22 15.78 -1.36
CA ASP A 33 -13.27 16.77 -0.83
C ASP A 33 -12.13 17.00 -1.84
N GLU A 34 -12.09 18.21 -2.43
CA GLU A 34 -11.10 18.61 -3.42
C GLU A 34 -9.71 18.84 -2.84
N THR A 35 -9.56 18.93 -1.50
CA THR A 35 -8.26 19.04 -0.84
C THR A 35 -7.55 17.69 -0.80
N PHE A 36 -8.26 16.58 -1.10
CA PHE A 36 -7.69 15.24 -1.16
C PHE A 36 -7.45 14.77 -2.59
N THR A 37 -6.22 14.42 -2.89
CA THR A 37 -5.84 13.67 -4.08
C THR A 37 -6.15 12.19 -3.87
N LYS A 38 -6.83 11.58 -4.83
CA LYS A 38 -7.20 10.15 -4.82
C LYS A 38 -6.71 9.51 -6.11
N VAL A 39 -5.82 8.51 -5.99
CA VAL A 39 -5.29 7.77 -7.14
C VAL A 39 -5.65 6.30 -6.99
N SER A 40 -5.99 5.66 -8.09
CA SER A 40 -6.15 4.21 -8.17
C SER A 40 -5.47 3.72 -9.44
N VAL A 41 -4.49 2.83 -9.28
CA VAL A 41 -3.75 2.20 -10.37
C VAL A 41 -4.12 0.73 -10.40
N SER A 42 -4.53 0.24 -11.55
CA SER A 42 -4.86 -1.19 -11.77
C SER A 42 -3.63 -1.95 -12.28
N SER A 43 -3.70 -3.29 -12.22
CA SER A 43 -2.68 -4.16 -12.84
C SER A 43 -2.49 -3.88 -14.34
N LYS A 44 -3.58 -3.53 -15.05
CA LYS A 44 -3.49 -3.17 -16.47
C LYS A 44 -2.65 -1.94 -16.72
N MET A 45 -2.72 -0.94 -15.82
CA MET A 45 -1.90 0.27 -15.92
C MET A 45 -0.41 -0.06 -15.76
N PHE A 46 -0.06 -0.93 -14.83
CA PHE A 46 1.32 -1.40 -14.65
C PHE A 46 1.85 -2.07 -15.92
N SER A 47 1.05 -2.93 -16.57
CA SER A 47 1.48 -3.58 -17.81
C SER A 47 1.68 -2.61 -18.99
N LEU A 48 0.98 -1.48 -19.00
CA LEU A 48 1.18 -0.45 -20.03
C LEU A 48 2.45 0.36 -19.79
N PHE A 49 2.82 0.57 -18.53
CA PHE A 49 4.08 1.27 -18.21
C PHE A 49 5.32 0.44 -18.58
N SER A 50 5.24 -0.89 -18.53
CA SER A 50 6.34 -1.76 -18.95
C SER A 50 6.63 -1.75 -20.46
N GLU A 51 5.72 -1.20 -21.27
CA GLU A 51 5.88 -1.02 -22.71
C GLU A 51 6.44 0.37 -23.07
N MET A 52 6.74 1.23 -22.07
CA MET A 52 7.28 2.58 -22.28
C MET A 52 8.81 2.55 -22.38
N GLU A 53 9.38 3.49 -23.16
CA GLU A 53 10.81 3.59 -23.45
C GLU A 53 11.71 3.61 -22.21
N GLY A 54 12.57 2.60 -22.07
CA GLY A 54 13.60 2.44 -21.06
C GLY A 54 14.79 1.66 -21.64
N SER A 55 15.78 1.31 -20.82
CA SER A 55 16.75 0.28 -21.19
C SER A 55 16.07 -1.10 -21.08
N GLU A 56 16.52 -2.08 -21.87
CA GLU A 56 15.97 -3.45 -21.79
C GLU A 56 16.03 -4.03 -20.36
N GLU A 57 17.07 -3.68 -19.59
CA GLU A 57 17.22 -4.10 -18.19
C GLU A 57 16.20 -3.43 -17.26
N ASP A 58 15.94 -2.12 -17.42
CA ASP A 58 14.96 -1.38 -16.63
C ASP A 58 13.53 -1.83 -16.94
N GLU A 59 13.21 -2.09 -18.21
CA GLU A 59 11.92 -2.61 -18.64
C GLU A 59 11.64 -3.99 -18.06
N GLN A 60 12.62 -4.90 -18.12
CA GLN A 60 12.48 -6.24 -17.55
C GLN A 60 12.31 -6.18 -16.04
N LEU A 61 13.12 -5.38 -15.35
CA LEU A 61 12.99 -5.19 -13.90
C LEU A 61 11.62 -4.61 -13.53
N PHE A 62 11.16 -3.59 -14.25
CA PHE A 62 9.84 -3.00 -14.04
C PHE A 62 8.73 -4.03 -14.25
N TYR A 63 8.81 -4.81 -15.32
CA TYR A 63 7.85 -5.87 -15.62
C TYR A 63 7.84 -6.94 -14.51
N ASP A 64 8.99 -7.42 -14.07
CA ASP A 64 9.12 -8.45 -13.04
C ASP A 64 8.49 -8.00 -11.70
N ILE A 65 8.65 -6.71 -11.37
CA ILE A 65 8.06 -6.11 -10.17
C ILE A 65 6.54 -5.97 -10.33
N THR A 66 6.09 -5.39 -11.43
CA THR A 66 4.72 -4.94 -11.59
C THR A 66 3.77 -6.04 -12.03
N SER A 67 4.27 -7.09 -12.70
CA SER A 67 3.46 -8.22 -13.18
C SER A 67 2.72 -8.98 -12.06
N LYS A 68 3.28 -8.96 -10.85
CA LYS A 68 2.72 -9.59 -9.65
C LYS A 68 1.81 -8.66 -8.86
N LEU A 69 1.83 -7.36 -9.14
CA LEU A 69 0.98 -6.39 -8.47
C LEU A 69 -0.43 -6.38 -9.08
N LYS A 70 -1.41 -6.34 -8.21
CA LYS A 70 -2.83 -6.22 -8.57
C LYS A 70 -3.30 -4.79 -8.62
N GLY A 71 -2.59 -3.88 -7.96
CA GLY A 71 -2.89 -2.46 -8.00
C GLY A 71 -2.25 -1.66 -6.88
N MET A 72 -2.48 -0.34 -6.96
CA MET A 72 -2.09 0.64 -5.95
C MET A 72 -3.22 1.64 -5.74
N LYS A 73 -3.38 2.09 -4.50
CA LYS A 73 -4.31 3.17 -4.13
C LYS A 73 -3.59 4.21 -3.30
N VAL A 74 -3.90 5.48 -3.56
CA VAL A 74 -3.36 6.62 -2.81
C VAL A 74 -4.51 7.53 -2.39
N VAL A 75 -4.44 8.00 -1.16
CA VAL A 75 -5.27 9.11 -0.64
C VAL A 75 -4.31 10.05 0.07
N ALA A 76 -4.22 11.29 -0.39
CA ALA A 76 -3.28 12.25 0.16
C ALA A 76 -3.86 13.67 0.19
N SER A 77 -3.45 14.48 1.16
CA SER A 77 -3.79 15.90 1.25
C SER A 77 -2.62 16.67 1.86
N GLU A 78 -2.40 17.86 1.33
CA GLU A 78 -1.43 18.85 1.84
C GLU A 78 -2.09 19.88 2.79
N LYS A 79 -3.42 19.78 3.03
CA LYS A 79 -4.22 20.75 3.80
C LYS A 79 -5.22 20.06 4.70
N VAL A 80 -4.74 19.37 5.71
CA VAL A 80 -5.58 18.67 6.68
C VAL A 80 -5.71 19.50 7.95
N SER A 81 -6.94 19.77 8.38
CA SER A 81 -7.22 20.57 9.59
C SER A 81 -6.76 19.88 10.90
N ASN A 82 -6.83 18.55 10.95
CA ASN A 82 -6.38 17.76 12.11
C ASN A 82 -5.60 16.52 11.64
N PRO A 83 -4.36 16.72 11.17
CA PRO A 83 -3.54 15.65 10.59
C PRO A 83 -3.22 14.55 11.62
N LYS A 84 -2.98 14.93 12.88
CA LYS A 84 -2.71 13.96 13.94
C LYS A 84 -3.88 13.01 14.18
N ALA A 85 -5.08 13.51 14.33
CA ALA A 85 -6.26 12.66 14.54
C ALA A 85 -6.54 11.78 13.32
N LEU A 86 -6.29 12.28 12.12
CA LEU A 86 -6.45 11.50 10.89
C LEU A 86 -5.41 10.39 10.80
N TYR A 87 -4.16 10.68 11.11
CA TYR A 87 -3.08 9.70 11.18
C TYR A 87 -3.37 8.61 12.22
N ASP A 88 -3.68 9.01 13.45
CA ASP A 88 -3.95 8.06 14.55
C ASP A 88 -5.15 7.16 14.22
N GLY A 89 -6.20 7.73 13.60
CA GLY A 89 -7.36 6.99 13.14
C GLY A 89 -7.00 5.98 12.03
N ALA A 90 -6.17 6.39 11.07
CA ALA A 90 -5.71 5.53 10.00
C ALA A 90 -4.88 4.36 10.54
N ILE A 91 -3.94 4.62 11.45
CA ILE A 91 -3.15 3.57 12.11
C ILE A 91 -4.04 2.59 12.88
N SER A 92 -5.05 3.10 13.60
CA SER A 92 -6.01 2.25 14.29
C SER A 92 -6.78 1.33 13.34
N ASP A 93 -7.21 1.86 12.19
CA ASP A 93 -7.93 1.07 11.18
C ASP A 93 -7.02 0.02 10.52
N VAL A 94 -5.76 0.37 10.23
CA VAL A 94 -4.74 -0.57 9.69
C VAL A 94 -4.50 -1.71 10.68
N ASN A 95 -4.29 -1.40 11.96
CA ASN A 95 -4.07 -2.41 12.99
C ASN A 95 -5.29 -3.34 13.15
N LYS A 96 -6.52 -2.79 13.14
CA LYS A 96 -7.77 -3.58 13.21
C LYS A 96 -7.97 -4.48 12.00
N ALA A 97 -7.41 -4.11 10.84
CA ALA A 97 -7.45 -4.91 9.63
C ALA A 97 -6.40 -6.03 9.60
N GLY A 98 -5.64 -6.21 10.69
CA GLY A 98 -4.68 -7.32 10.84
C GLY A 98 -3.37 -7.11 10.11
N PHE A 99 -2.96 -5.86 9.89
CA PHE A 99 -1.63 -5.55 9.38
C PHE A 99 -0.61 -5.55 10.53
N GLU A 100 0.57 -6.03 10.24
CA GLU A 100 1.73 -6.04 11.12
C GLU A 100 2.64 -4.87 10.79
N GLU A 101 3.19 -4.20 11.81
CA GLU A 101 4.13 -3.10 11.63
C GLU A 101 5.45 -3.65 11.08
N LEU A 102 5.91 -3.06 9.98
CA LEU A 102 7.23 -3.33 9.41
C LEU A 102 8.22 -2.26 9.82
N MET A 103 7.82 -0.99 9.75
CA MET A 103 8.69 0.15 10.08
C MET A 103 7.88 1.32 10.61
N THR A 104 8.45 2.07 11.53
CA THR A 104 7.94 3.38 11.96
C THR A 104 9.09 4.39 11.98
N VAL A 105 8.90 5.52 11.31
CA VAL A 105 9.76 6.69 11.39
C VAL A 105 9.00 7.81 12.06
N LYS A 106 9.61 8.47 13.03
CA LYS A 106 9.05 9.62 13.72
C LYS A 106 10.10 10.69 13.84
N ASP A 107 9.81 11.88 13.35
CA ASP A 107 10.62 13.06 13.58
C ASP A 107 9.74 14.26 13.97
N ALA A 108 10.36 15.47 14.02
CA ALA A 108 9.66 16.69 14.40
C ALA A 108 8.62 17.17 13.36
N GLU A 109 8.70 16.69 12.12
CA GLU A 109 7.91 17.17 11.00
C GLU A 109 6.88 16.14 10.53
N GLU A 110 7.23 14.85 10.57
CA GLU A 110 6.46 13.80 9.98
C GLU A 110 6.49 12.50 10.81
N ASN A 111 5.38 11.77 10.79
CA ASN A 111 5.28 10.41 11.29
C ASN A 111 4.91 9.50 10.12
N VAL A 112 5.72 8.48 9.87
CA VAL A 112 5.46 7.49 8.83
C VAL A 112 5.42 6.11 9.47
N LYS A 113 4.40 5.33 9.13
CA LYS A 113 4.30 3.92 9.49
C LYS A 113 4.07 3.10 8.24
N ILE A 114 4.87 2.05 8.08
CA ILE A 114 4.71 1.04 7.05
C ILE A 114 4.28 -0.25 7.72
N SER A 115 3.23 -0.85 7.21
CA SER A 115 2.66 -2.09 7.71
C SER A 115 2.38 -3.03 6.55
N ILE A 116 2.51 -4.32 6.80
CA ILE A 116 2.27 -5.37 5.81
C ILE A 116 1.20 -6.33 6.28
N ARG A 117 0.58 -6.99 5.31
CA ARG A 117 -0.21 -8.17 5.55
C ARG A 117 0.39 -9.33 4.78
N GLU A 118 0.82 -10.33 5.54
CA GLU A 118 1.42 -11.53 5.01
C GLU A 118 0.46 -12.72 5.14
N LYS A 119 0.54 -13.63 4.19
CA LYS A 119 -0.17 -14.90 4.23
C LYS A 119 0.69 -16.01 3.60
N GLY A 120 1.01 -17.00 4.41
CA GLY A 120 1.79 -18.16 3.93
C GLY A 120 3.19 -17.82 3.42
N GLY A 121 3.85 -16.83 4.01
CA GLY A 121 5.19 -16.38 3.60
C GLY A 121 5.19 -15.41 2.41
N VAL A 122 4.01 -14.96 1.97
CA VAL A 122 3.87 -14.00 0.86
C VAL A 122 3.22 -12.73 1.38
N ILE A 123 3.82 -11.58 1.13
CA ILE A 123 3.22 -10.28 1.44
C ILE A 123 2.16 -9.99 0.37
N GLU A 124 0.89 -9.93 0.81
CA GLU A 124 -0.26 -9.67 -0.06
C GLU A 124 -0.60 -8.18 -0.18
N GLU A 125 -0.22 -7.38 0.80
CA GLU A 125 -0.46 -5.93 0.82
C GLU A 125 0.52 -5.22 1.73
N LEU A 126 0.99 -4.06 1.27
CA LEU A 126 1.76 -3.09 2.02
C LEU A 126 0.96 -1.81 2.12
N ILE A 127 0.83 -1.27 3.33
CA ILE A 127 0.21 0.03 3.59
C ILE A 127 1.23 0.94 4.24
N MET A 128 1.40 2.14 3.67
CA MET A 128 2.11 3.26 4.27
C MET A 128 1.10 4.31 4.71
N VAL A 129 1.23 4.81 5.93
CA VAL A 129 0.49 5.97 6.45
C VAL A 129 1.51 7.01 6.88
N ALA A 130 1.38 8.22 6.35
CA ALA A 130 2.18 9.38 6.70
C ALA A 130 1.29 10.50 7.22
N GLY A 131 1.75 11.21 8.25
CA GLY A 131 1.07 12.37 8.82
C GLY A 131 2.08 13.41 9.27
N GLY A 132 1.91 14.65 8.81
CA GLY A 132 2.76 15.79 9.13
C GLY A 132 1.97 16.96 9.73
N LYS A 133 2.54 18.17 9.69
CA LYS A 133 1.92 19.38 10.28
C LYS A 133 0.53 19.68 9.71
N GLU A 134 0.36 19.61 8.40
CA GLU A 134 -0.92 19.83 7.69
C GLU A 134 -1.17 18.74 6.64
N LYS A 135 -0.29 17.74 6.58
CA LYS A 135 -0.26 16.72 5.53
C LYS A 135 -0.75 15.39 6.05
N PHE A 136 -1.35 14.65 5.14
CA PHE A 136 -1.70 13.27 5.33
C PHE A 136 -1.53 12.50 4.03
N ALA A 137 -0.98 11.31 4.10
CA ALA A 137 -0.95 10.39 2.98
C ALA A 137 -1.19 8.95 3.45
N MET A 138 -1.92 8.20 2.66
CA MET A 138 -2.09 6.77 2.81
C MET A 138 -1.91 6.14 1.44
N VAL A 139 -1.00 5.16 1.36
CA VAL A 139 -0.70 4.41 0.15
C VAL A 139 -0.91 2.93 0.44
N SER A 140 -1.61 2.22 -0.42
CA SER A 140 -1.68 0.75 -0.41
C SER A 140 -1.19 0.22 -1.74
N ILE A 141 -0.27 -0.74 -1.67
CA ILE A 141 0.17 -1.57 -2.80
C ILE A 141 -0.28 -2.99 -2.48
N TYR A 142 -0.91 -3.68 -3.43
CA TYR A 142 -1.44 -5.01 -3.21
C TYR A 142 -1.19 -5.93 -4.40
N GLY A 143 -0.99 -7.21 -4.10
CA GLY A 143 -0.58 -8.26 -5.03
C GLY A 143 0.33 -9.25 -4.35
N GLU A 144 1.25 -9.86 -5.07
CA GLU A 144 2.38 -10.59 -4.51
C GLU A 144 3.56 -9.62 -4.45
N ILE A 145 3.96 -9.26 -3.23
CA ILE A 145 4.92 -8.18 -2.99
C ILE A 145 6.26 -8.78 -2.55
N ASP A 146 7.31 -8.40 -3.26
CA ASP A 146 8.70 -8.55 -2.85
C ASP A 146 9.21 -7.16 -2.44
N LEU A 147 9.61 -7.00 -1.17
CA LEU A 147 10.04 -5.70 -0.63
C LEU A 147 11.29 -5.15 -1.32
N LYS A 148 12.23 -6.03 -1.70
CA LYS A 148 13.45 -5.61 -2.43
C LYS A 148 13.09 -5.05 -3.81
N GLN A 149 12.11 -5.65 -4.47
CA GLN A 149 11.61 -5.15 -5.76
C GLN A 149 10.85 -3.84 -5.62
N ILE A 150 10.00 -3.69 -4.58
CA ILE A 150 9.27 -2.43 -4.34
C ILE A 150 10.22 -1.27 -4.04
N SER A 151 11.28 -1.49 -3.27
CA SER A 151 12.33 -0.48 -3.02
C SER A 151 12.97 0.00 -4.32
N LYS A 152 13.36 -0.90 -5.21
CA LYS A 152 13.90 -0.56 -6.54
C LYS A 152 12.90 0.23 -7.39
N LEU A 153 11.62 -0.17 -7.39
CA LEU A 153 10.57 0.56 -8.11
C LEU A 153 10.41 1.99 -7.59
N ALA A 154 10.45 2.19 -6.26
CA ALA A 154 10.35 3.50 -5.64
C ALA A 154 11.47 4.44 -6.09
N SER A 155 12.70 3.93 -6.18
CA SER A 155 13.86 4.72 -6.65
C SER A 155 13.75 5.08 -8.14
N LEU A 156 13.31 4.16 -8.99
CA LEU A 156 13.09 4.40 -10.43
C LEU A 156 12.01 5.47 -10.68
N MET A 157 10.91 5.41 -9.95
CA MET A 157 9.79 6.33 -10.10
C MET A 157 10.03 7.71 -9.45
N ARG A 158 11.13 7.90 -8.71
CA ARG A 158 11.43 9.12 -7.95
C ARG A 158 10.26 9.60 -7.08
N VAL A 159 9.51 8.66 -6.53
CA VAL A 159 8.37 8.96 -5.66
C VAL A 159 8.88 9.28 -4.26
N ASN A 160 8.99 10.58 -3.96
CA ASN A 160 9.52 11.06 -2.67
C ASN A 160 8.81 10.48 -1.45
N GLN A 161 7.52 10.15 -1.56
CA GLN A 161 6.75 9.52 -0.49
C GLN A 161 7.16 8.06 -0.23
N LEU A 162 7.83 7.41 -1.17
CA LEU A 162 8.31 6.03 -1.04
C LEU A 162 9.79 5.92 -0.68
N LYS A 163 10.50 7.06 -0.52
CA LYS A 163 11.93 7.08 -0.12
C LYS A 163 12.22 6.31 1.18
N TYR A 164 11.22 6.19 2.05
CA TYR A 164 11.34 5.41 3.29
C TYR A 164 11.43 3.90 3.05
N LEU A 165 11.03 3.40 1.87
CA LEU A 165 11.19 2.00 1.50
C LEU A 165 12.65 1.67 1.12
N GLU A 166 13.44 2.66 0.69
CA GLU A 166 14.86 2.47 0.38
C GLU A 166 15.66 2.04 1.63
N ASN A 167 15.24 2.50 2.80
CA ASN A 167 15.87 2.11 4.06
C ASN A 167 15.57 0.66 4.49
N LEU A 168 14.63 -0.02 3.82
CA LEU A 168 14.32 -1.42 4.11
C LEU A 168 15.36 -2.38 3.51
N ASP A 169 16.00 -2.01 2.40
CA ASP A 169 17.08 -2.81 1.81
C ASP A 169 18.28 -2.93 2.76
N GLU A 170 18.60 -1.85 3.51
CA GLU A 170 19.70 -1.86 4.49
C GLU A 170 19.35 -2.65 5.78
N ALA A 171 18.07 -2.87 6.06
CA ALA A 171 17.61 -3.54 7.26
C ALA A 171 17.41 -5.07 7.07
N ILE A 172 17.41 -5.56 5.83
CA ILE A 172 17.12 -6.97 5.47
C ILE A 172 18.41 -7.76 5.13
N ASP A 173 19.55 -7.07 4.88
CA ASP A 173 20.88 -7.67 4.70
C ASP A 173 21.59 -7.81 6.06
#